data_45ff9166b19ef192fb8302deeb984b5a
#
_entry.id   45ff9166b19ef192fb8302deeb984b5a
#
_cell.length_a   1.000
_cell.length_b   1.000
_cell.length_c   1.000
_cell.angle_alpha   90.00
_cell.angle_beta   90.00
_cell.angle_gamma   90.00
#
_symmetry.space_group_name_H-M   'P 1'
#
loop_
_entity.id
_entity.type
_entity.pdbx_description
1 polymer ?
#
loop_
_entity_poly.entity_id
_entity_poly.type
_entity_poly.pdbx_seq_one_letter_code
_entity_poly.pdbx_strand_id
1 'polypeptide(L)'
;MTTSFVTAWRKNDPKLEAEAKQIWEATGVLPDQTTPDERAKEIALIAYQDNKLAAISTLNVRPFDYLRQKFAFVRLTVLPEFRKLDIGRVLLRNTFTMIQDYAKTHPEEQIARVASVLIVAGIGKYPIGREIRHTLIGYTPQNEQIRVTWFDHFEVPPNAPNYTKN
;
A
#
# COMPACT_ATOMS: atom_id res chain seq x y z
N MET A 1 15.63 -20.06 4.76
CA MET A 1 15.37 -18.60 4.66
C MET A 1 14.06 -18.30 5.36
N THR A 2 14.09 -17.40 6.35
CA THR A 2 12.92 -17.06 7.17
C THR A 2 12.53 -15.62 6.90
N THR A 3 11.27 -15.39 6.46
CA THR A 3 10.72 -14.06 6.29
C THR A 3 9.84 -13.72 7.49
N SER A 4 10.06 -12.57 8.12
CA SER A 4 9.21 -12.06 9.19
C SER A 4 8.65 -10.68 8.83
N PHE A 5 7.52 -10.32 9.45
CA PHE A 5 6.84 -9.06 9.21
C PHE A 5 6.55 -8.35 10.53
N VAL A 6 6.79 -7.05 10.56
CA VAL A 6 6.48 -6.19 11.71
C VAL A 6 5.44 -5.16 11.27
N THR A 7 4.31 -5.13 11.98
CA THR A 7 3.28 -4.10 11.77
C THR A 7 3.75 -2.79 12.38
N ALA A 8 3.82 -1.75 11.54
CA ALA A 8 4.18 -0.39 11.93
C ALA A 8 2.99 0.60 11.81
N TRP A 9 1.89 0.17 11.21
CA TRP A 9 0.72 1.01 10.94
C TRP A 9 0.28 1.79 12.17
N ARG A 10 0.39 3.12 12.08
CA ARG A 10 -0.01 4.10 13.12
C ARG A 10 0.64 3.92 14.50
N LYS A 11 1.76 3.21 14.58
CA LYS A 11 2.49 3.03 15.86
C LYS A 11 3.36 4.22 16.24
N ASN A 12 3.74 5.05 15.26
CA ASN A 12 4.68 6.16 15.44
C ASN A 12 5.95 5.73 16.20
N ASP A 13 6.53 4.60 15.78
CA ASP A 13 7.73 4.03 16.38
C ASP A 13 8.97 4.61 15.70
N PRO A 14 9.78 5.43 16.40
CA PRO A 14 10.95 6.08 15.80
C PRO A 14 11.99 5.09 15.25
N LYS A 15 12.10 3.89 15.83
CA LYS A 15 13.03 2.86 15.35
C LYS A 15 12.58 2.33 13.99
N LEU A 16 11.29 1.99 13.85
CA LEU A 16 10.73 1.51 12.58
C LEU A 16 10.77 2.60 11.50
N GLU A 17 10.54 3.86 11.90
CA GLU A 17 10.66 5.00 10.99
C GLU A 17 12.10 5.18 10.48
N ALA A 18 13.11 5.05 11.36
CA ALA A 18 14.51 5.13 10.98
C ALA A 18 14.91 4.00 10.01
N GLU A 19 14.47 2.77 10.26
CA GLU A 19 14.71 1.63 9.37
C GLU A 19 14.07 1.85 7.98
N ALA A 20 12.86 2.40 7.92
CA ALA A 20 12.20 2.70 6.66
C ALA A 20 12.96 3.78 5.84
N LYS A 21 13.48 4.80 6.50
CA LYS A 21 14.29 5.85 5.84
C LYS A 21 15.51 5.25 5.15
N GLN A 22 16.18 4.28 5.76
CA GLN A 22 17.32 3.58 5.15
C GLN A 22 16.96 2.90 3.82
N ILE A 23 15.76 2.30 3.71
CA ILE A 23 15.32 1.70 2.44
C ILE A 23 15.18 2.76 1.34
N TRP A 24 14.59 3.91 1.66
CA TRP A 24 14.40 4.95 0.65
C TRP A 24 15.72 5.61 0.25
N GLU A 25 16.62 5.84 1.19
CA GLU A 25 17.98 6.32 0.91
C GLU A 25 18.74 5.34 -0.01
N ALA A 26 18.68 4.04 0.30
CA ALA A 26 19.34 3.01 -0.48
C ALA A 26 18.75 2.83 -1.90
N THR A 27 17.46 3.12 -2.09
CA THR A 27 16.77 2.87 -3.35
C THR A 27 16.50 4.12 -4.19
N GLY A 28 16.55 5.32 -3.58
CA GLY A 28 16.28 6.58 -4.27
C GLY A 28 14.86 6.70 -4.84
N VAL A 29 13.89 5.96 -4.30
CA VAL A 29 12.52 5.86 -4.90
C VAL A 29 11.51 6.86 -4.36
N LEU A 30 11.90 7.80 -3.50
CA LEU A 30 10.98 8.84 -3.05
C LEU A 30 10.75 9.86 -4.17
N PRO A 31 9.49 10.27 -4.42
CA PRO A 31 9.21 11.40 -5.30
C PRO A 31 9.80 12.70 -4.73
N ASP A 32 10.25 13.61 -5.58
CA ASP A 32 10.88 14.88 -5.23
C ASP A 32 10.06 15.76 -4.27
N GLN A 33 8.74 15.57 -4.25
CA GLN A 33 7.80 16.34 -3.41
C GLN A 33 7.50 15.68 -2.06
N THR A 34 8.13 14.56 -1.73
CA THR A 34 7.87 13.82 -0.49
C THR A 34 9.15 13.63 0.30
N THR A 35 9.15 14.08 1.54
CA THR A 35 10.29 13.85 2.44
C THR A 35 10.26 12.44 3.05
N PRO A 36 11.43 11.87 3.42
CA PRO A 36 11.48 10.61 4.16
C PRO A 36 10.68 10.65 5.47
N ASP A 37 10.65 11.80 6.16
CA ASP A 37 9.92 11.99 7.41
C ASP A 37 8.40 11.92 7.22
N GLU A 38 7.87 12.53 6.18
CA GLU A 38 6.44 12.43 5.84
C GLU A 38 6.07 11.02 5.46
N ARG A 39 6.90 10.36 4.65
CA ARG A 39 6.65 8.98 4.22
C ARG A 39 6.75 7.98 5.37
N ALA A 40 7.61 8.22 6.35
CA ALA A 40 7.78 7.36 7.51
C ALA A 40 6.50 7.26 8.35
N LYS A 41 5.68 8.30 8.39
CA LYS A 41 4.37 8.28 9.07
C LYS A 41 3.33 7.38 8.41
N GLU A 42 3.56 6.99 7.14
CA GLU A 42 2.67 6.13 6.36
C GLU A 42 3.08 4.66 6.41
N ILE A 43 4.12 4.26 7.14
CA ILE A 43 4.60 2.87 7.18
C ILE A 43 3.48 1.96 7.67
N ALA A 44 3.26 0.87 6.91
CA ALA A 44 2.27 -0.15 7.25
C ALA A 44 2.92 -1.43 7.79
N LEU A 45 3.76 -2.07 6.98
CA LEU A 45 4.51 -3.26 7.34
C LEU A 45 5.97 -3.13 6.93
N ILE A 46 6.85 -3.70 7.75
CA ILE A 46 8.27 -3.90 7.44
C ILE A 46 8.51 -5.40 7.32
N ALA A 47 9.19 -5.81 6.25
CA ALA A 47 9.58 -7.19 6.02
C ALA A 47 11.09 -7.37 6.25
N TYR A 48 11.43 -8.42 6.98
CA TYR A 48 12.81 -8.85 7.19
C TYR A 48 13.01 -10.24 6.60
N GLN A 49 14.16 -10.44 5.97
CA GLN A 49 14.62 -11.72 5.47
C GLN A 49 15.88 -12.13 6.24
N ASP A 50 15.82 -13.26 6.95
CA ASP A 50 16.90 -13.72 7.83
C ASP A 50 17.43 -12.58 8.74
N ASN A 51 16.50 -11.86 9.39
CA ASN A 51 16.72 -10.70 10.27
C ASN A 51 17.35 -9.46 9.59
N LYS A 52 17.42 -9.42 8.25
CA LYS A 52 17.84 -8.22 7.50
C LYS A 52 16.66 -7.49 6.95
N LEU A 53 16.65 -6.19 7.05
CA LEU A 53 15.64 -5.32 6.45
C LEU A 53 15.58 -5.61 4.94
N ALA A 54 14.41 -5.93 4.40
CA ALA A 54 14.26 -6.37 3.02
C ALA A 54 13.25 -5.55 2.21
N ALA A 55 12.13 -5.17 2.82
CA ALA A 55 11.10 -4.42 2.12
C ALA A 55 10.20 -3.68 3.11
N ILE A 56 9.53 -2.64 2.62
CA ILE A 56 8.50 -1.91 3.36
C ILE A 56 7.26 -1.71 2.50
N SER A 57 6.12 -1.61 3.16
CA SER A 57 4.90 -1.05 2.58
C SER A 57 4.49 0.22 3.32
N THR A 58 3.90 1.16 2.59
CA THR A 58 3.26 2.34 3.15
C THR A 58 1.80 2.40 2.73
N LEU A 59 0.96 3.03 3.57
CA LEU A 59 -0.45 3.26 3.32
C LEU A 59 -0.79 4.73 3.55
N ASN A 60 -1.41 5.35 2.55
CA ASN A 60 -1.99 6.69 2.66
C ASN A 60 -3.50 6.59 2.47
N VAL A 61 -4.28 6.86 3.51
CA VAL A 61 -5.75 6.83 3.44
C VAL A 61 -6.26 8.20 3.00
N ARG A 62 -6.87 8.23 1.82
CA ARG A 62 -7.40 9.48 1.25
C ARG A 62 -8.63 9.24 0.39
N PRO A 63 -9.47 10.26 0.16
CA PRO A 63 -10.55 10.19 -0.82
C PRO A 63 -10.03 9.89 -2.23
N PHE A 64 -10.81 9.12 -2.98
CA PHE A 64 -10.63 8.93 -4.40
C PHE A 64 -11.86 9.51 -5.10
N ASP A 65 -11.70 10.68 -5.70
CA ASP A 65 -12.81 11.56 -6.12
C ASP A 65 -13.79 10.86 -7.06
N TYR A 66 -13.31 10.11 -8.04
CA TYR A 66 -14.15 9.42 -9.00
C TYR A 66 -15.12 8.40 -8.36
N LEU A 67 -14.72 7.78 -7.27
CA LEU A 67 -15.51 6.75 -6.59
C LEU A 67 -16.13 7.25 -5.29
N ARG A 68 -15.89 8.53 -4.93
CA ARG A 68 -16.42 9.21 -3.74
C ARG A 68 -16.29 8.37 -2.45
N GLN A 69 -15.14 7.72 -2.29
CA GLN A 69 -14.86 6.87 -1.14
C GLN A 69 -13.40 6.99 -0.74
N LYS A 70 -13.08 6.67 0.50
CA LYS A 70 -11.70 6.63 0.98
C LYS A 70 -11.02 5.32 0.57
N PHE A 71 -9.78 5.44 0.14
CA PHE A 71 -8.92 4.32 -0.24
C PHE A 71 -7.63 4.36 0.56
N ALA A 72 -7.14 3.19 0.91
CA ALA A 72 -5.79 3.01 1.39
C ALA A 72 -4.85 2.84 0.18
N PHE A 73 -4.15 3.89 -0.20
CA PHE A 73 -3.16 3.84 -1.27
C PHE A 73 -1.89 3.17 -0.79
N VAL A 74 -1.63 1.96 -1.31
CA VAL A 74 -0.46 1.17 -0.95
C VAL A 74 0.71 1.45 -1.89
N ARG A 75 1.91 1.56 -1.31
CA ARG A 75 3.19 1.55 -2.04
C ARG A 75 4.10 0.52 -1.41
N LEU A 76 4.94 -0.09 -2.25
CA LEU A 76 5.91 -1.09 -1.83
C LEU A 76 7.30 -0.66 -2.29
N THR A 77 8.26 -0.81 -1.41
CA THR A 77 9.68 -0.69 -1.75
C THR A 77 10.39 -1.96 -1.30
N VAL A 78 11.08 -2.61 -2.23
CA VAL A 78 11.88 -3.82 -1.98
C VAL A 78 13.32 -3.53 -2.32
N LEU A 79 14.24 -3.80 -1.40
CA LEU A 79 15.66 -3.65 -1.65
C LEU A 79 16.11 -4.55 -2.83
N PRO A 80 17.04 -4.07 -3.68
CA PRO A 80 17.41 -4.75 -4.93
C PRO A 80 17.78 -6.22 -4.75
N GLU A 81 18.52 -6.55 -3.71
CA GLU A 81 19.01 -7.90 -3.40
C GLU A 81 17.89 -8.89 -3.05
N PHE A 82 16.72 -8.39 -2.62
CA PHE A 82 15.57 -9.22 -2.23
C PHE A 82 14.46 -9.30 -3.28
N ARG A 83 14.58 -8.57 -4.40
CA ARG A 83 13.51 -8.51 -5.44
C ARG A 83 13.18 -9.86 -6.07
N LYS A 84 14.12 -10.81 -6.08
CA LYS A 84 13.92 -12.15 -6.66
C LYS A 84 13.27 -13.15 -5.70
N LEU A 85 13.08 -12.79 -4.43
CA LEU A 85 12.58 -13.69 -3.37
C LEU A 85 11.06 -13.61 -3.15
N ASP A 86 10.30 -13.02 -4.07
CA ASP A 86 8.85 -12.89 -3.98
C ASP A 86 8.34 -12.09 -2.75
N ILE A 87 9.24 -11.46 -2.01
CA ILE A 87 8.94 -10.70 -0.78
C ILE A 87 7.89 -9.60 -1.04
N GLY A 88 8.01 -8.89 -2.16
CA GLY A 88 7.07 -7.83 -2.51
C GLY A 88 5.62 -8.31 -2.62
N ARG A 89 5.40 -9.50 -3.21
CA ARG A 89 4.08 -10.11 -3.35
C ARG A 89 3.49 -10.52 -2.00
N VAL A 90 4.30 -11.15 -1.16
CA VAL A 90 3.88 -11.57 0.18
C VAL A 90 3.61 -10.35 1.06
N LEU A 91 4.46 -9.32 0.99
CA LEU A 91 4.27 -8.05 1.70
C LEU A 91 2.98 -7.36 1.27
N LEU A 92 2.67 -7.30 -0.05
CA LEU A 92 1.42 -6.72 -0.54
C LEU A 92 0.20 -7.44 0.04
N ARG A 93 0.20 -8.77 0.01
CA ARG A 93 -0.89 -9.58 0.57
C ARG A 93 -1.08 -9.34 2.06
N ASN A 94 0.00 -9.34 2.83
CA ASN A 94 -0.05 -9.11 4.28
C ASN A 94 -0.52 -7.68 4.60
N THR A 95 -0.06 -6.68 3.82
CA THR A 95 -0.54 -5.29 3.95
C THR A 95 -2.03 -5.18 3.64
N PHE A 96 -2.50 -5.87 2.60
CA PHE A 96 -3.93 -5.91 2.26
C PHE A 96 -4.76 -6.52 3.39
N THR A 97 -4.36 -7.70 3.91
CA THR A 97 -5.05 -8.35 5.03
C THR A 97 -5.08 -7.43 6.25
N MET A 98 -3.95 -6.86 6.63
CA MET A 98 -3.87 -5.95 7.77
C MET A 98 -4.83 -4.75 7.65
N ILE A 99 -4.87 -4.07 6.50
CA ILE A 99 -5.73 -2.89 6.34
C ILE A 99 -7.20 -3.27 6.17
N GLN A 100 -7.52 -4.44 5.61
CA GLN A 100 -8.88 -4.96 5.54
C GLN A 100 -9.41 -5.23 6.96
N ASP A 101 -8.62 -5.89 7.81
CA ASP A 101 -8.98 -6.16 9.21
C ASP A 101 -9.12 -4.86 10.02
N TYR A 102 -8.22 -3.91 9.78
CA TYR A 102 -8.31 -2.58 10.37
C TYR A 102 -9.60 -1.86 9.96
N ALA A 103 -9.91 -1.80 8.69
CA ALA A 103 -11.13 -1.15 8.18
C ALA A 103 -12.42 -1.80 8.71
N LYS A 104 -12.41 -3.13 8.92
CA LYS A 104 -13.53 -3.86 9.51
C LYS A 104 -13.75 -3.49 10.98
N THR A 105 -12.69 -3.23 11.73
CA THR A 105 -12.76 -2.86 13.15
C THR A 105 -12.91 -1.36 13.39
N HIS A 106 -12.69 -0.54 12.35
CA HIS A 106 -12.81 0.93 12.39
C HIS A 106 -13.74 1.44 11.26
N PRO A 107 -15.04 1.04 11.28
CA PRO A 107 -15.97 1.41 10.21
C PRO A 107 -16.19 2.92 10.08
N GLU A 108 -15.95 3.68 11.16
CA GLU A 108 -16.03 5.15 11.18
C GLU A 108 -15.02 5.82 10.23
N GLU A 109 -13.92 5.15 9.92
CA GLU A 109 -12.93 5.66 8.97
C GLU A 109 -13.36 5.54 7.51
N GLN A 110 -14.38 4.73 7.23
CA GLN A 110 -14.97 4.54 5.90
C GLN A 110 -13.93 4.15 4.81
N ILE A 111 -12.95 3.33 5.16
CA ILE A 111 -11.97 2.82 4.20
C ILE A 111 -12.61 1.69 3.40
N ALA A 112 -12.89 1.95 2.13
CA ALA A 112 -13.62 1.01 1.29
C ALA A 112 -12.74 -0.08 0.67
N ARG A 113 -11.46 0.22 0.41
CA ARG A 113 -10.57 -0.63 -0.39
C ARG A 113 -9.12 -0.18 -0.38
N VAL A 114 -8.25 -1.01 -0.97
CA VAL A 114 -6.87 -0.66 -1.28
C VAL A 114 -6.76 -0.22 -2.73
N ALA A 115 -5.96 0.80 -2.97
CA ALA A 115 -5.54 1.22 -4.30
C ALA A 115 -4.02 1.19 -4.45
N SER A 116 -3.52 0.99 -5.65
CA SER A 116 -2.11 1.18 -6.00
C SER A 116 -1.95 1.77 -7.39
N VAL A 117 -0.82 2.43 -7.60
CA VAL A 117 -0.34 2.82 -8.92
C VAL A 117 0.84 1.93 -9.27
N LEU A 118 0.76 1.20 -10.39
CA LEU A 118 1.84 0.33 -10.84
C LEU A 118 2.79 1.10 -11.74
N ILE A 119 3.99 1.36 -11.23
CA ILE A 119 5.08 2.04 -11.94
C ILE A 119 6.10 1.05 -12.55
N VAL A 120 6.00 -0.25 -12.21
CA VAL A 120 6.94 -1.28 -12.66
C VAL A 120 6.43 -1.93 -13.93
N ALA A 121 7.20 -1.84 -15.01
CA ALA A 121 6.90 -2.51 -16.27
C ALA A 121 6.79 -4.03 -16.11
N GLY A 122 5.84 -4.63 -16.82
CA GLY A 122 5.62 -6.10 -16.81
C GLY A 122 4.73 -6.62 -15.69
N ILE A 123 4.43 -5.83 -14.68
CA ILE A 123 3.41 -6.15 -13.67
C ILE A 123 2.06 -5.64 -14.18
N GLY A 124 0.99 -6.40 -13.93
CA GLY A 124 -0.35 -5.94 -14.30
C GLY A 124 -0.77 -6.27 -15.75
N LYS A 125 -0.22 -7.34 -16.33
CA LYS A 125 -0.58 -7.82 -17.66
C LYS A 125 -2.07 -8.11 -17.84
N TYR A 126 -2.73 -8.58 -16.79
CA TYR A 126 -4.16 -8.95 -16.82
C TYR A 126 -5.01 -7.90 -16.13
N PRO A 127 -6.26 -7.66 -16.58
CA PRO A 127 -7.15 -6.68 -15.95
C PRO A 127 -7.47 -7.01 -14.48
N ILE A 128 -7.48 -8.28 -14.11
CA ILE A 128 -7.68 -8.74 -12.73
C ILE A 128 -6.46 -9.54 -12.29
N GLY A 129 -5.83 -9.11 -11.21
CA GLY A 129 -4.72 -9.81 -10.56
C GLY A 129 -5.19 -11.09 -9.87
N ARG A 130 -4.37 -12.14 -9.92
CA ARG A 130 -4.77 -13.48 -9.42
C ARG A 130 -4.87 -13.57 -7.90
N GLU A 131 -3.98 -12.91 -7.16
CA GLU A 131 -3.86 -13.12 -5.71
C GLU A 131 -4.86 -12.34 -4.87
N ILE A 132 -4.80 -11.02 -4.98
CA ILE A 132 -5.69 -10.13 -4.22
C ILE A 132 -6.78 -9.52 -5.10
N ARG A 133 -7.03 -10.10 -6.27
CA ARG A 133 -8.01 -9.62 -7.27
C ARG A 133 -7.86 -8.14 -7.59
N HIS A 134 -6.62 -7.65 -7.62
CA HIS A 134 -6.30 -6.26 -7.89
C HIS A 134 -6.71 -5.89 -9.32
N THR A 135 -7.76 -5.11 -9.45
CA THR A 135 -8.45 -4.85 -10.71
C THR A 135 -8.00 -3.52 -11.30
N LEU A 136 -7.67 -3.49 -12.58
CA LEU A 136 -7.40 -2.28 -13.34
C LEU A 136 -8.66 -1.43 -13.44
N ILE A 137 -8.59 -0.16 -13.03
CA ILE A 137 -9.70 0.80 -13.11
C ILE A 137 -9.38 2.03 -13.97
N GLY A 138 -8.14 2.21 -14.37
CA GLY A 138 -7.72 3.35 -15.19
C GLY A 138 -6.22 3.56 -15.20
N TYR A 139 -5.82 4.73 -15.68
CA TYR A 139 -4.43 5.16 -15.81
C TYR A 139 -4.22 6.56 -15.24
N THR A 140 -3.04 6.82 -14.70
CA THR A 140 -2.60 8.17 -14.32
C THR A 140 -2.32 9.00 -15.59
N PRO A 141 -2.18 10.33 -15.47
CA PRO A 141 -1.70 11.17 -16.58
C PRO A 141 -0.32 10.75 -17.11
N GLN A 142 0.49 10.05 -16.29
CA GLN A 142 1.78 9.47 -16.66
C GLN A 142 1.66 8.09 -17.30
N ASN A 143 0.45 7.65 -17.63
CA ASN A 143 0.12 6.35 -18.22
C ASN A 143 0.43 5.13 -17.33
N GLU A 144 0.43 5.30 -16.03
CA GLU A 144 0.62 4.23 -15.05
C GLU A 144 -0.73 3.62 -14.66
N GLN A 145 -0.77 2.30 -14.48
CA GLN A 145 -2.02 1.60 -14.15
C GLN A 145 -2.49 1.93 -12.74
N ILE A 146 -3.73 2.37 -12.60
CA ILE A 146 -4.42 2.49 -11.31
C ILE A 146 -5.21 1.19 -11.07
N ARG A 147 -4.94 0.53 -9.95
CA ARG A 147 -5.59 -0.73 -9.58
C ARG A 147 -6.18 -0.65 -8.20
N VAL A 148 -7.29 -1.35 -7.99
CA VAL A 148 -8.00 -1.43 -6.71
C VAL A 148 -8.35 -2.87 -6.36
N THR A 149 -8.42 -3.13 -5.05
CA THR A 149 -8.97 -4.36 -4.48
C THR A 149 -10.01 -3.97 -3.45
N TRP A 150 -11.25 -4.43 -3.64
CA TRP A 150 -12.35 -4.20 -2.70
C TRP A 150 -12.17 -5.05 -1.45
N PHE A 151 -12.59 -4.54 -0.32
CA PHE A 151 -12.69 -5.35 0.89
C PHE A 151 -13.93 -6.24 0.83
N ASP A 152 -13.82 -7.47 1.31
CA ASP A 152 -14.90 -8.46 1.24
C ASP A 152 -16.15 -8.05 2.06
N HIS A 153 -15.96 -7.22 3.10
CA HIS A 153 -17.03 -6.73 3.95
C HIS A 153 -17.64 -5.40 3.49
N PHE A 154 -17.13 -4.82 2.39
CA PHE A 154 -17.59 -3.52 1.92
C PHE A 154 -18.83 -3.65 1.05
N GLU A 155 -19.90 -3.00 1.45
CA GLU A 155 -21.13 -2.88 0.67
C GLU A 155 -21.12 -1.56 -0.13
N VAL A 156 -21.40 -1.67 -1.42
CA VAL A 156 -21.52 -0.48 -2.28
C VAL A 156 -22.84 0.21 -1.97
N PRO A 157 -22.83 1.48 -1.54
CA PRO A 157 -24.07 2.20 -1.27
C PRO A 157 -24.88 2.37 -2.58
N PRO A 158 -26.23 2.31 -2.51
CA PRO A 158 -27.10 2.38 -3.70
C PRO A 158 -26.98 3.72 -4.44
N ASN A 159 -26.60 4.77 -3.73
CA ASN A 159 -26.35 6.09 -4.29
C ASN A 159 -24.90 6.53 -4.03
N ALA A 160 -24.40 7.41 -4.90
CA ALA A 160 -23.08 7.99 -4.69
C ALA A 160 -22.99 8.65 -3.30
N PRO A 161 -21.97 8.31 -2.47
CA PRO A 161 -21.83 8.90 -1.15
C PRO A 161 -21.69 10.41 -1.25
N ASN A 162 -22.40 11.14 -0.37
CA ASN A 162 -22.13 12.54 -0.15
C ASN A 162 -20.93 12.66 0.78
N TYR A 163 -19.79 13.08 0.24
CA TYR A 163 -18.71 13.53 1.09
C TYR A 163 -18.31 14.95 0.69
N THR A 164 -18.15 15.78 1.69
CA THR A 164 -17.61 17.13 1.53
C THR A 164 -16.08 17.00 1.44
N LYS A 165 -15.49 17.66 0.45
CA LYS A 165 -14.05 17.89 0.46
C LYS A 165 -13.76 18.81 1.65
N ASN A 166 -13.12 18.29 2.68
CA ASN A 166 -12.54 19.10 3.75
C ASN A 166 -11.19 19.64 3.28
#